data_682c12638ea0151e15ef5f9da691375b
#
_entry.id   682c12638ea0151e15ef5f9da691375b
#
_cell.length_a   1.000
_cell.length_b   1.000
_cell.length_c   1.000
_cell.angle_alpha   90.00
_cell.angle_beta   90.00
_cell.angle_gamma   90.00
#
_symmetry.space_group_name_H-M   'P 1'
#
loop_
_entity.id
_entity.type
_entity.pdbx_description
1 polymer ?
#
loop_
_entity_poly.entity_id
_entity_poly.type
_entity_poly.pdbx_seq_one_letter_code
_entity_poly.pdbx_strand_id
1 'polypeptide(L)'
;MYMIKLIHLVDDKIHARSIGPYSMVTQQPLGGKAQFGGQRFGEMEVWALEAYGAAHILQEILTVKSDDIVGRVKTYESIVKGNNISEPGIPEAFKVLLKELQSLALDVKVLTENNEELIIREFDDDDREEPRRDVAP
;
A
#
# COMPACT_ATOMS: atom_id res chain seq x y z
N MET A 1 39.86 -31.84 -16.17
CA MET A 1 39.25 -30.51 -16.14
C MET A 1 38.80 -30.22 -14.71
N TYR A 2 39.17 -29.06 -14.15
CA TYR A 2 38.79 -28.65 -12.80
C TYR A 2 37.44 -27.94 -12.85
N MET A 3 36.44 -28.40 -12.10
CA MET A 3 35.10 -27.81 -12.06
C MET A 3 34.75 -27.42 -10.63
N ILE A 4 34.14 -26.25 -10.47
CA ILE A 4 33.72 -25.70 -9.20
C ILE A 4 32.19 -25.59 -9.17
N LYS A 5 31.56 -26.09 -8.10
CA LYS A 5 30.16 -25.83 -7.81
C LYS A 5 30.06 -24.48 -7.11
N LEU A 6 29.31 -23.54 -7.67
CA LEU A 6 29.07 -22.24 -7.07
C LEU A 6 28.06 -22.33 -5.93
N ILE A 7 28.17 -21.44 -4.94
CA ILE A 7 27.28 -21.37 -3.77
C ILE A 7 25.92 -20.69 -4.08
N HIS A 8 25.72 -20.27 -5.32
CA HIS A 8 24.46 -19.67 -5.75
C HIS A 8 23.37 -20.73 -5.89
N LEU A 9 22.86 -21.19 -4.75
CA LEU A 9 21.80 -22.20 -4.67
C LEU A 9 20.42 -21.54 -4.71
N VAL A 10 19.47 -22.21 -5.33
CA VAL A 10 18.09 -21.68 -5.49
C VAL A 10 17.39 -21.50 -4.15
N ASP A 11 17.61 -22.40 -3.20
CA ASP A 11 16.96 -22.35 -1.87
C ASP A 11 17.35 -21.10 -1.07
N ASP A 12 18.55 -20.55 -1.32
CA ASP A 12 19.00 -19.32 -0.68
C ASP A 12 18.41 -18.06 -1.33
N LYS A 13 17.88 -18.17 -2.55
CA LYS A 13 17.42 -17.04 -3.36
C LYS A 13 15.90 -16.99 -3.56
N ILE A 14 15.25 -18.17 -3.57
CA ILE A 14 13.80 -18.22 -3.74
C ILE A 14 13.10 -17.53 -2.58
N HIS A 15 12.16 -16.65 -2.88
CA HIS A 15 11.40 -15.92 -1.89
C HIS A 15 10.03 -15.56 -2.41
N ALA A 16 8.99 -15.67 -1.55
CA ALA A 16 7.64 -15.23 -1.81
C ALA A 16 7.05 -14.63 -0.54
N ARG A 17 6.05 -13.79 -0.70
CA ARG A 17 5.35 -13.14 0.41
C ARG A 17 3.88 -12.97 0.06
N SER A 18 2.99 -13.25 1.02
CA SER A 18 1.59 -12.84 0.98
C SER A 18 1.35 -11.64 1.92
N ILE A 19 1.54 -11.86 3.20
CA ILE A 19 1.50 -10.84 4.26
C ILE A 19 2.74 -10.98 5.14
N GLY A 20 3.18 -9.89 5.77
CA GLY A 20 4.37 -9.91 6.61
C GLY A 20 4.58 -8.57 7.31
N PRO A 21 5.77 -8.31 7.85
CA PRO A 21 6.06 -7.08 8.59
C PRO A 21 6.09 -5.85 7.68
N TYR A 22 5.70 -4.71 8.24
CA TYR A 22 5.67 -3.39 7.60
C TYR A 22 6.50 -2.39 8.38
N SER A 23 6.98 -1.35 7.72
CA SER A 23 7.63 -0.21 8.36
C SER A 23 6.64 0.57 9.23
N MET A 24 7.11 1.15 10.34
CA MET A 24 6.24 1.91 11.24
C MET A 24 5.77 3.24 10.64
N VAL A 25 6.65 3.99 9.99
CA VAL A 25 6.33 5.36 9.50
C VAL A 25 5.61 5.31 8.17
N THR A 26 6.21 4.68 7.18
CA THR A 26 5.67 4.66 5.80
C THR A 26 4.62 3.58 5.58
N GLN A 27 4.46 2.63 6.50
CA GLN A 27 3.57 1.48 6.38
C GLN A 27 3.79 0.63 5.12
N GLN A 28 4.98 0.72 4.55
CA GLN A 28 5.39 -0.09 3.41
C GLN A 28 5.96 -1.44 3.86
N PRO A 29 5.86 -2.50 3.03
CA PRO A 29 6.50 -3.76 3.32
C PRO A 29 8.00 -3.61 3.53
N LEU A 30 8.56 -4.31 4.52
CA LEU A 30 10.00 -4.38 4.69
C LEU A 30 10.65 -5.09 3.49
N GLY A 31 11.94 -4.81 3.25
CA GLY A 31 12.73 -5.48 2.23
C GLY A 31 13.50 -6.69 2.76
N GLY A 32 13.92 -7.56 1.85
CA GLY A 32 14.82 -8.67 2.15
C GLY A 32 14.14 -9.99 2.53
N LYS A 33 14.74 -11.09 2.11
CA LYS A 33 14.26 -12.46 2.36
C LYS A 33 14.22 -12.80 3.85
N ALA A 34 15.23 -12.35 4.61
CA ALA A 34 15.36 -12.67 6.04
C ALA A 34 14.23 -12.06 6.89
N GLN A 35 13.72 -10.90 6.51
CA GLN A 35 12.60 -10.21 7.16
C GLN A 35 11.24 -10.61 6.59
N PHE A 36 11.18 -11.62 5.73
CA PHE A 36 9.97 -11.95 4.99
C PHE A 36 9.39 -10.72 4.26
N GLY A 37 10.29 -9.97 3.62
CA GLY A 37 9.99 -8.70 2.97
C GLY A 37 9.40 -8.82 1.58
N GLY A 38 8.88 -7.70 1.08
CA GLY A 38 8.38 -7.58 -0.28
C GLY A 38 9.48 -7.21 -1.28
N GLN A 39 9.12 -7.22 -2.56
CA GLN A 39 9.97 -6.76 -3.63
C GLN A 39 9.89 -5.24 -3.77
N ARG A 40 10.99 -4.62 -4.17
CA ARG A 40 11.01 -3.19 -4.47
C ARG A 40 10.43 -2.95 -5.87
N PHE A 41 9.38 -2.16 -5.93
CA PHE A 41 8.83 -1.64 -7.17
C PHE A 41 9.33 -0.20 -7.36
N GLY A 42 10.40 -0.04 -8.12
CA GLY A 42 11.08 1.24 -8.30
C GLY A 42 10.43 2.13 -9.36
N GLU A 43 11.02 3.29 -9.58
CA GLU A 43 10.54 4.29 -10.53
C GLU A 43 10.50 3.75 -11.97
N MET A 44 11.52 2.99 -12.37
CA MET A 44 11.58 2.44 -13.74
C MET A 44 10.49 1.40 -13.98
N GLU A 45 10.13 0.59 -12.99
CA GLU A 45 9.04 -0.38 -13.04
C GLU A 45 7.69 0.32 -13.16
N VAL A 46 7.51 1.45 -12.49
CA VAL A 46 6.34 2.33 -12.65
C VAL A 46 6.23 2.83 -14.08
N TRP A 47 7.32 3.29 -14.68
CA TRP A 47 7.34 3.73 -16.08
C TRP A 47 6.95 2.63 -17.06
N ALA A 48 7.34 1.40 -16.78
CA ALA A 48 6.94 0.25 -17.60
C ALA A 48 5.43 0.03 -17.58
N LEU A 49 4.78 0.14 -16.42
CA LEU A 49 3.32 0.04 -16.32
C LEU A 49 2.61 1.23 -16.97
N GLU A 50 3.16 2.42 -16.86
CA GLU A 50 2.64 3.61 -17.54
C GLU A 50 2.71 3.46 -19.07
N ALA A 51 3.79 2.88 -19.59
CA ALA A 51 3.94 2.60 -21.02
C ALA A 51 2.90 1.59 -21.55
N TYR A 52 2.50 0.64 -20.73
CA TYR A 52 1.42 -0.30 -21.05
C TYR A 52 0.02 0.30 -20.88
N GLY A 53 -0.13 1.44 -20.21
CA GLY A 53 -1.42 2.02 -19.86
C GLY A 53 -2.19 1.23 -18.81
N ALA A 54 -1.49 0.43 -17.99
CA ALA A 54 -2.08 -0.42 -16.94
C ALA A 54 -2.33 0.37 -15.65
N ALA A 55 -3.20 1.36 -15.70
CA ALA A 55 -3.45 2.28 -14.58
C ALA A 55 -4.03 1.60 -13.34
N HIS A 56 -4.97 0.68 -13.50
CA HIS A 56 -5.58 -0.05 -12.38
C HIS A 56 -4.58 -0.95 -11.65
N ILE A 57 -3.69 -1.63 -12.38
CA ILE A 57 -2.63 -2.45 -11.80
C ILE A 57 -1.64 -1.58 -11.04
N LEU A 58 -1.25 -0.44 -11.60
CA LEU A 58 -0.38 0.51 -10.93
C LEU A 58 -0.98 1.03 -9.64
N GLN A 59 -2.26 1.41 -9.66
CA GLN A 59 -3.00 1.84 -8.47
C GLN A 59 -3.03 0.75 -7.39
N GLU A 60 -3.32 -0.49 -7.76
CA GLU A 60 -3.34 -1.63 -6.85
C GLU A 60 -1.98 -1.87 -6.20
N ILE A 61 -0.88 -1.80 -6.97
CA ILE A 61 0.48 -1.99 -6.46
C ILE A 61 0.85 -0.87 -5.49
N LEU A 62 0.48 0.37 -5.77
CA LEU A 62 0.81 1.54 -4.95
C LEU A 62 -0.03 1.67 -3.68
N THR A 63 -1.19 1.04 -3.61
CA THR A 63 -2.14 1.18 -2.49
C THR A 63 -2.33 -0.10 -1.72
N VAL A 64 -3.27 -0.93 -2.13
CA VAL A 64 -3.70 -2.14 -1.38
C VAL A 64 -2.62 -3.20 -1.20
N LYS A 65 -1.62 -3.23 -2.06
CA LYS A 65 -0.45 -4.11 -1.94
C LYS A 65 0.72 -3.47 -1.20
N SER A 66 0.66 -2.20 -0.85
CA SER A 66 1.76 -1.44 -0.26
C SER A 66 1.37 -0.80 1.07
N ASP A 67 0.92 0.44 1.05
CA ASP A 67 0.82 1.31 2.22
C ASP A 67 -0.59 1.79 2.60
N ASP A 68 -1.63 1.31 1.92
CA ASP A 68 -3.01 1.52 2.35
C ASP A 68 -3.40 0.51 3.44
N ILE A 69 -3.36 0.93 4.70
CA ILE A 69 -3.56 0.06 5.87
C ILE A 69 -4.96 -0.57 5.87
N VAL A 70 -5.99 0.24 5.70
CA VAL A 70 -7.38 -0.23 5.69
C VAL A 70 -7.66 -1.07 4.44
N GLY A 71 -7.18 -0.62 3.29
CA GLY A 71 -7.34 -1.32 2.02
C GLY A 71 -6.70 -2.70 2.03
N ARG A 72 -5.54 -2.88 2.67
CA ARG A 72 -4.90 -4.20 2.81
C ARG A 72 -5.79 -5.21 3.52
N VAL A 73 -6.37 -4.81 4.66
CA VAL A 73 -7.23 -5.69 5.47
C VAL A 73 -8.49 -6.06 4.70
N LYS A 74 -9.17 -5.06 4.14
CA LYS A 74 -10.39 -5.27 3.35
C LYS A 74 -10.14 -6.13 2.11
N THR A 75 -9.01 -5.93 1.43
CA THR A 75 -8.63 -6.72 0.26
C THR A 75 -8.38 -8.17 0.62
N TYR A 76 -7.64 -8.43 1.71
CA TYR A 76 -7.39 -9.80 2.17
C TYR A 76 -8.70 -10.51 2.57
N GLU A 77 -9.58 -9.82 3.28
CA GLU A 77 -10.89 -10.32 3.65
C GLU A 77 -11.76 -10.64 2.42
N SER A 78 -11.75 -9.76 1.41
CA SER A 78 -12.47 -9.95 0.16
C SER A 78 -11.96 -11.17 -0.61
N ILE A 79 -10.65 -11.37 -0.66
CA ILE A 79 -10.04 -12.55 -1.31
C ILE A 79 -10.45 -13.84 -0.60
N VAL A 80 -10.41 -13.85 0.74
CA VAL A 80 -10.81 -15.04 1.55
C VAL A 80 -12.29 -15.36 1.36
N LYS A 81 -13.15 -14.34 1.29
CA LYS A 81 -14.59 -14.49 1.06
C LYS A 81 -14.99 -14.72 -0.40
N GLY A 82 -14.06 -14.57 -1.34
CA GLY A 82 -14.33 -14.67 -2.77
C GLY A 82 -15.12 -13.49 -3.36
N ASN A 83 -15.10 -12.35 -2.69
CA ASN A 83 -15.75 -11.12 -3.14
C ASN A 83 -14.82 -10.26 -4.00
N ASN A 84 -15.39 -9.29 -4.71
CA ASN A 84 -14.61 -8.29 -5.42
C ASN A 84 -13.85 -7.39 -4.43
N ILE A 85 -12.65 -6.95 -4.86
CA ILE A 85 -11.82 -6.02 -4.09
C ILE A 85 -12.50 -4.64 -4.09
N SER A 86 -12.56 -4.00 -2.92
CA SER A 86 -13.08 -2.64 -2.77
C SER A 86 -12.13 -1.62 -3.40
N GLU A 87 -12.63 -0.42 -3.66
CA GLU A 87 -11.81 0.68 -4.14
C GLU A 87 -10.68 1.00 -3.15
N PRO A 88 -9.47 1.28 -3.65
CA PRO A 88 -8.33 1.61 -2.81
C PRO A 88 -8.51 2.97 -2.14
N GLY A 89 -7.94 3.12 -0.95
CA GLY A 89 -7.88 4.38 -0.22
C GLY A 89 -6.67 5.24 -0.58
N ILE A 90 -6.33 6.16 0.31
CA ILE A 90 -5.18 7.06 0.16
C ILE A 90 -3.95 6.39 0.76
N PRO A 91 -2.81 6.35 0.03
CA PRO A 91 -1.55 5.83 0.54
C PRO A 91 -1.07 6.57 1.79
N GLU A 92 -0.58 5.85 2.81
CA GLU A 92 -0.07 6.47 4.04
C GLU A 92 1.17 7.33 3.77
N ALA A 93 2.02 6.91 2.83
CA ALA A 93 3.18 7.71 2.41
C ALA A 93 2.79 9.10 1.88
N PHE A 94 1.63 9.23 1.23
CA PHE A 94 1.13 10.53 0.78
C PHE A 94 0.72 11.42 1.94
N LYS A 95 0.11 10.86 2.99
CA LYS A 95 -0.22 11.61 4.21
C LYS A 95 1.03 12.12 4.92
N VAL A 96 2.06 11.27 5.02
CA VAL A 96 3.37 11.66 5.57
C VAL A 96 3.97 12.81 4.76
N LEU A 97 3.94 12.74 3.43
CA LEU A 97 4.43 13.81 2.57
C LEU A 97 3.72 15.14 2.81
N LEU A 98 2.38 15.12 2.94
CA LEU A 98 1.60 16.33 3.24
C LEU A 98 2.01 16.95 4.58
N LYS A 99 2.22 16.14 5.61
CA LYS A 99 2.66 16.61 6.92
C LYS A 99 4.08 17.18 6.90
N GLU A 100 4.97 16.55 6.14
CA GLU A 100 6.33 17.08 5.94
C GLU A 100 6.31 18.44 5.24
N LEU A 101 5.48 18.62 4.20
CA LEU A 101 5.32 19.90 3.52
C LEU A 101 4.72 20.97 4.46
N GLN A 102 3.72 20.62 5.26
CA GLN A 102 3.14 21.51 6.27
C GLN A 102 4.18 21.92 7.33
N SER A 103 5.10 21.01 7.70
CA SER A 103 6.19 21.33 8.64
C SER A 103 7.17 22.36 8.11
N LEU A 104 7.26 22.51 6.78
CA LEU A 104 8.04 23.54 6.10
C LEU A 104 7.26 24.85 5.93
N ALA A 105 6.14 25.03 6.63
CA ALA A 105 5.24 26.19 6.55
C ALA A 105 4.59 26.38 5.16
N LEU A 106 4.42 25.31 4.40
CA LEU A 106 3.67 25.32 3.14
C LEU A 106 2.20 24.96 3.44
N ASP A 107 1.26 25.71 2.87
CA ASP A 107 -0.16 25.38 2.90
C ASP A 107 -0.50 24.50 1.68
N VAL A 108 -0.70 23.21 1.93
CA VAL A 108 -0.99 22.22 0.89
C VAL A 108 -2.43 21.74 1.06
N LYS A 109 -3.23 21.95 0.03
CA LYS A 109 -4.64 21.54 0.00
C LYS A 109 -4.92 20.66 -1.21
N VAL A 110 -5.69 19.62 -1.00
CA VAL A 110 -6.20 18.77 -2.07
C VAL A 110 -7.62 19.22 -2.40
N LEU A 111 -7.84 19.61 -3.65
CA LEU A 111 -9.14 20.08 -4.11
C LEU A 111 -9.78 19.03 -5.03
N THR A 112 -11.08 18.87 -4.90
CA THR A 112 -11.90 18.11 -5.86
C THR A 112 -12.12 18.90 -7.13
N GLU A 113 -12.72 18.28 -8.16
CA GLU A 113 -13.11 18.97 -9.40
C GLU A 113 -14.03 20.15 -9.16
N ASN A 114 -14.81 20.14 -8.09
CA ASN A 114 -15.72 21.21 -7.69
C ASN A 114 -15.06 22.32 -6.85
N ASN A 115 -13.73 22.30 -6.71
CA ASN A 115 -12.96 23.17 -5.82
C ASN A 115 -13.31 23.05 -4.31
N GLU A 116 -13.88 21.94 -3.91
CA GLU A 116 -14.09 21.63 -2.50
C GLU A 116 -12.81 21.05 -1.90
N GLU A 117 -12.45 21.46 -0.68
CA GLU A 117 -11.28 20.94 0.01
C GLU A 117 -11.52 19.53 0.52
N LEU A 118 -10.70 18.58 0.08
CA LEU A 118 -10.72 17.20 0.56
C LEU A 118 -9.91 17.12 1.84
N ILE A 119 -10.59 16.96 2.97
CA ILE A 119 -9.92 16.77 4.26
C ILE A 119 -9.38 15.34 4.34
N ILE A 120 -8.05 15.21 4.23
CA ILE A 120 -7.37 13.93 4.43
C ILE A 120 -7.19 13.73 5.94
N ARG A 121 -8.06 12.91 6.53
CA ARG A 121 -8.01 12.61 7.96
C ARG A 121 -6.76 11.79 8.29
N GLU A 122 -6.15 12.10 9.42
CA GLU A 122 -5.20 11.21 10.07
C GLU A 122 -5.92 9.93 10.51
N PHE A 123 -5.14 8.91 10.80
CA PHE A 123 -5.67 7.67 11.33
C PHE A 123 -6.16 7.96 12.76
N ASP A 124 -7.40 8.43 12.90
CA ASP A 124 -8.06 8.47 14.18
C ASP A 124 -8.74 7.12 14.43
N ASP A 125 -8.59 6.63 15.65
CA ASP A 125 -9.17 5.39 16.17
C ASP A 125 -10.71 5.33 16.13
N ASP A 126 -11.36 6.28 15.48
CA ASP A 126 -12.82 6.44 15.43
C ASP A 126 -13.53 5.64 14.33
N ASP A 127 -12.83 4.84 13.52
CA ASP A 127 -13.47 3.85 12.65
C ASP A 127 -13.94 2.58 13.43
N ARG A 128 -14.15 2.69 14.72
CA ARG A 128 -15.08 1.78 15.41
C ARG A 128 -16.46 2.20 14.96
N GLU A 129 -16.99 1.47 13.98
CA GLU A 129 -18.38 1.53 13.58
C GLU A 129 -19.24 1.65 14.84
N GLU A 130 -19.88 2.81 15.02
CA GLU A 130 -21.04 2.86 15.90
C GLU A 130 -22.03 1.84 15.35
N PRO A 131 -22.46 0.86 16.17
CA PRO A 131 -23.50 -0.06 15.72
C PRO A 131 -24.70 0.78 15.31
N ARG A 132 -25.07 0.70 14.02
CA ARG A 132 -26.33 1.27 13.54
C ARG A 132 -27.41 0.82 14.52
N ARG A 133 -27.93 1.76 15.30
CA ARG A 133 -29.16 1.55 16.02
C ARG A 133 -30.22 1.40 14.95
N ASP A 134 -30.57 0.16 14.66
CA ASP A 134 -31.77 -0.16 13.90
C ASP A 134 -32.94 0.53 14.60
N VAL A 135 -33.41 1.59 14.00
CA VAL A 135 -34.69 2.18 14.35
C VAL A 135 -35.73 1.18 13.81
N ALA A 136 -36.19 0.33 14.68
CA ALA A 136 -37.35 -0.54 14.44
C ALA A 136 -38.63 0.32 14.23
N PRO A 137 -39.57 -0.13 13.43
CA PRO A 137 -40.74 0.59 12.96
C PRO A 137 -41.70 0.99 14.07
#